data_e3945d9908ffd3c66a510a26ae8e8084
#
_entry.id   e3945d9908ffd3c66a510a26ae8e8084
#
_cell.length_a   1.000
_cell.length_b   1.000
_cell.length_c   1.000
_cell.angle_alpha   90.00
_cell.angle_beta   90.00
_cell.angle_gamma   90.00
#
_symmetry.space_group_name_H-M   'P 1'
#
loop_
_entity.id
_entity.type
_entity.pdbx_description
1 polymer ?
#
loop_
_entity_poly.entity_id
_entity_poly.type
_entity_poly.pdbx_seq_one_letter_code
_entity_poly.pdbx_strand_id
1 'polypeptide(L)'
;GDIELIKITKTKRIQDGVVRLEFVSGPNAFSYVKEQEEESKIKEQQAIAKQQLEKQREENKDKAREKIPVFIEKILAGESLESEEINNKGKLCFTSSDNYDDYFNQNFGKKLVAKDDSAAFCGIFEAGPTIRIMIFAGEKSGVNAGEIAKEIASILGGSGGGDAKFAQGGGKDTSKKDEAIQKAKSMILG
;
A
#
# COMPACT_ATOMS: atom_id res chain seq x y z
N GLY A 1 39.38 -6.07 42.36
CA GLY A 1 38.01 -6.09 42.84
C GLY A 1 37.17 -6.92 41.90
N ASP A 2 36.25 -7.65 42.44
CA ASP A 2 35.51 -8.73 41.75
C ASP A 2 34.31 -8.23 40.90
N ILE A 3 34.24 -6.90 40.65
CA ILE A 3 33.26 -6.31 39.78
C ILE A 3 33.88 -6.03 38.40
N GLU A 4 33.71 -6.96 37.48
CA GLU A 4 34.34 -6.88 36.14
C GLU A 4 33.77 -5.77 35.26
N LEU A 5 32.44 -5.55 35.29
CA LEU A 5 31.77 -4.56 34.49
C LEU A 5 30.61 -3.93 35.29
N ILE A 6 30.50 -2.59 35.16
CA ILE A 6 29.36 -1.83 35.65
C ILE A 6 28.79 -1.06 34.46
N LYS A 7 27.50 -1.15 34.23
CA LYS A 7 26.79 -0.40 33.20
C LYS A 7 25.65 0.40 33.80
N ILE A 8 25.64 1.72 33.57
CA ILE A 8 24.52 2.57 33.95
C ILE A 8 23.37 2.31 32.96
N THR A 9 22.23 1.89 33.51
CA THR A 9 21.05 1.55 32.72
C THR A 9 20.10 2.74 32.58
N LYS A 10 20.07 3.62 33.61
CA LYS A 10 19.17 4.76 33.63
C LYS A 10 19.73 5.90 34.49
N THR A 11 19.47 7.11 34.03
CA THR A 11 19.77 8.34 34.77
C THR A 11 18.50 9.19 34.87
N LYS A 12 18.09 9.58 36.07
CA LYS A 12 16.90 10.43 36.29
C LYS A 12 17.24 11.55 37.27
N ARG A 13 17.03 12.78 36.86
CA ARG A 13 17.09 13.93 37.77
C ARG A 13 15.86 13.90 38.69
N ILE A 14 16.07 13.91 39.99
CA ILE A 14 15.00 13.90 41.01
C ILE A 14 14.66 15.30 41.42
N GLN A 15 15.71 16.12 41.71
CA GLN A 15 15.62 17.54 42.03
C GLN A 15 16.92 18.25 41.69
N ASP A 16 17.02 19.54 41.93
CA ASP A 16 18.23 20.28 41.68
C ASP A 16 19.40 19.72 42.51
N GLY A 17 20.45 19.35 41.81
CA GLY A 17 21.66 18.75 42.39
C GLY A 17 21.59 17.26 42.72
N VAL A 18 20.41 16.61 42.58
CA VAL A 18 20.23 15.19 42.89
C VAL A 18 19.86 14.38 41.66
N VAL A 19 20.70 13.40 41.33
CA VAL A 19 20.48 12.49 40.19
C VAL A 19 20.43 11.05 40.71
N ARG A 20 19.40 10.31 40.31
CA ARG A 20 19.34 8.85 40.52
C ARG A 20 20.02 8.16 39.35
N LEU A 21 20.92 7.25 39.70
CA LEU A 21 21.54 6.32 38.75
C LEU A 21 21.04 4.92 39.05
N GLU A 22 20.61 4.22 38.01
CA GLU A 22 20.33 2.79 38.03
C GLU A 22 21.46 2.11 37.25
N PHE A 23 22.01 1.03 37.77
CA PHE A 23 23.10 0.32 37.11
C PHE A 23 22.99 -1.18 37.35
N VAL A 24 23.64 -1.94 36.48
CA VAL A 24 23.87 -3.39 36.60
C VAL A 24 25.36 -3.67 36.68
N SER A 25 25.76 -4.71 37.36
CA SER A 25 27.15 -5.08 37.54
C SER A 25 27.38 -6.61 37.41
N GLY A 26 28.63 -7.00 37.20
CA GLY A 26 29.04 -8.37 37.04
C GLY A 26 28.34 -9.09 35.89
N PRO A 27 27.93 -10.38 36.03
CA PRO A 27 27.28 -11.14 34.95
C PRO A 27 26.05 -10.46 34.35
N ASN A 28 25.26 -9.77 35.16
CA ASN A 28 24.07 -9.04 34.70
C ASN A 28 24.44 -7.87 33.81
N ALA A 29 25.59 -7.24 33.98
CA ALA A 29 26.05 -6.17 33.12
C ALA A 29 26.42 -6.68 31.72
N PHE A 30 27.02 -7.85 31.62
CA PHE A 30 27.33 -8.49 30.35
C PHE A 30 26.06 -8.88 29.59
N SER A 31 25.08 -9.49 30.26
CA SER A 31 23.79 -9.81 29.67
C SER A 31 23.08 -8.56 29.16
N TYR A 32 23.06 -7.50 29.96
CA TYR A 32 22.46 -6.22 29.57
C TYR A 32 23.13 -5.59 28.34
N VAL A 33 24.46 -5.60 28.28
CA VAL A 33 25.18 -5.07 27.11
C VAL A 33 24.85 -5.88 25.87
N LYS A 34 24.82 -7.21 25.98
CA LYS A 34 24.48 -8.09 24.86
C LYS A 34 23.05 -7.85 24.35
N GLU A 35 22.07 -7.74 25.25
CA GLU A 35 20.69 -7.40 24.89
C GLU A 35 20.60 -6.03 24.18
N GLN A 36 21.32 -5.03 24.67
CA GLN A 36 21.35 -3.69 24.03
C GLN A 36 22.00 -3.71 22.63
N GLU A 37 23.03 -4.52 22.44
CA GLU A 37 23.66 -4.70 21.13
C GLU A 37 22.72 -5.41 20.15
N GLU A 38 22.00 -6.44 20.61
CA GLU A 38 21.00 -7.13 19.80
C GLU A 38 19.82 -6.21 19.43
N GLU A 39 19.28 -5.48 20.40
CA GLU A 39 18.24 -4.48 20.13
C GLU A 39 18.71 -3.38 19.15
N SER A 40 19.95 -2.93 19.30
CA SER A 40 20.52 -1.93 18.41
C SER A 40 20.64 -2.45 16.98
N LYS A 41 21.09 -3.68 16.77
CA LYS A 41 21.16 -4.33 15.46
C LYS A 41 19.78 -4.49 14.83
N ILE A 42 18.79 -4.89 15.62
CA ILE A 42 17.40 -5.02 15.15
C ILE A 42 16.85 -3.65 14.69
N LYS A 43 17.08 -2.60 15.50
CA LYS A 43 16.65 -1.24 15.16
C LYS A 43 17.33 -0.72 13.89
N GLU A 44 18.62 -1.00 13.74
CA GLU A 44 19.37 -0.62 12.54
C GLU A 44 18.85 -1.34 11.28
N GLN A 45 18.62 -2.65 11.38
CA GLN A 45 18.01 -3.43 10.28
C GLN A 45 16.63 -2.93 9.90
N GLN A 46 15.79 -2.62 10.89
CA GLN A 46 14.46 -2.03 10.64
C GLN A 46 14.55 -0.65 9.98
N ALA A 47 15.51 0.18 10.40
CA ALA A 47 15.71 1.48 9.79
C ALA A 47 16.16 1.38 8.32
N ILE A 48 17.08 0.47 8.01
CA ILE A 48 17.54 0.20 6.64
C ILE A 48 16.40 -0.33 5.78
N ALA A 49 15.63 -1.31 6.28
CA ALA A 49 14.49 -1.86 5.56
C ALA A 49 13.42 -0.80 5.28
N LYS A 50 13.14 0.08 6.26
CA LYS A 50 12.22 1.20 6.08
C LYS A 50 12.70 2.18 5.00
N GLN A 51 13.98 2.54 5.03
CA GLN A 51 14.56 3.44 4.04
C GLN A 51 14.52 2.85 2.62
N GLN A 52 14.82 1.56 2.48
CA GLN A 52 14.73 0.86 1.19
C GLN A 52 13.29 0.84 0.66
N LEU A 53 12.31 0.57 1.53
CA LEU A 53 10.90 0.60 1.16
C LEU A 53 10.42 1.99 0.74
N GLU A 54 10.86 3.05 1.44
CA GLU A 54 10.53 4.42 1.08
C GLU A 54 11.14 4.81 -0.29
N LYS A 55 12.38 4.41 -0.54
CA LYS A 55 13.04 4.63 -1.84
C LYS A 55 12.29 3.91 -2.97
N GLN A 56 11.93 2.66 -2.78
CA GLN A 56 11.17 1.88 -3.77
C GLN A 56 9.79 2.51 -4.05
N ARG A 57 9.11 3.01 -3.03
CA ARG A 57 7.84 3.72 -3.19
C ARG A 57 7.99 5.01 -4.02
N GLU A 58 9.05 5.78 -3.80
CA GLU A 58 9.30 6.99 -4.60
C GLU A 58 9.63 6.64 -6.06
N GLU A 59 10.46 5.64 -6.31
CA GLU A 59 10.73 5.16 -7.67
C GLU A 59 9.45 4.69 -8.38
N ASN A 60 8.56 4.00 -7.68
CA ASN A 60 7.27 3.58 -8.25
C ASN A 60 6.36 4.78 -8.56
N LYS A 61 6.33 5.80 -7.69
CA LYS A 61 5.58 7.03 -7.95
C LYS A 61 6.11 7.78 -9.18
N ASP A 62 7.41 7.86 -9.35
CA ASP A 62 8.01 8.54 -10.49
C ASP A 62 7.69 7.79 -11.80
N LYS A 63 7.81 6.46 -11.82
CA LYS A 63 7.36 5.65 -12.94
C LYS A 63 5.87 5.86 -13.26
N ALA A 64 5.03 5.92 -12.23
CA ALA A 64 3.61 6.18 -12.39
C ALA A 64 3.32 7.58 -12.95
N ARG A 65 4.05 8.61 -12.49
CA ARG A 65 3.92 9.98 -13.02
C ARG A 65 4.18 10.06 -14.52
N GLU A 66 5.17 9.32 -15.01
CA GLU A 66 5.51 9.27 -16.42
C GLU A 66 4.49 8.47 -17.25
N LYS A 67 4.07 7.30 -16.75
CA LYS A 67 3.19 6.38 -17.49
C LYS A 67 1.73 6.81 -17.51
N ILE A 68 1.21 7.39 -16.45
CA ILE A 68 -0.22 7.74 -16.34
C ILE A 68 -0.70 8.64 -17.49
N PRO A 69 -0.02 9.75 -17.84
CA PRO A 69 -0.47 10.59 -18.95
C PRO A 69 -0.50 9.85 -20.28
N VAL A 70 0.52 9.02 -20.54
CA VAL A 70 0.65 8.27 -21.79
C VAL A 70 -0.48 7.26 -21.94
N PHE A 71 -0.79 6.50 -20.87
CA PHE A 71 -1.90 5.55 -20.91
C PHE A 71 -3.25 6.24 -21.12
N ILE A 72 -3.49 7.35 -20.42
CA ILE A 72 -4.74 8.10 -20.59
C ILE A 72 -4.90 8.63 -22.03
N GLU A 73 -3.84 9.18 -22.62
CA GLU A 73 -3.90 9.68 -24.00
C GLU A 73 -4.20 8.56 -25.01
N LYS A 74 -3.57 7.41 -24.88
CA LYS A 74 -3.84 6.23 -25.70
C LYS A 74 -5.29 5.75 -25.60
N ILE A 75 -5.80 5.65 -24.38
CA ILE A 75 -7.18 5.21 -24.12
C ILE A 75 -8.18 6.22 -24.72
N LEU A 76 -7.94 7.51 -24.56
CA LEU A 76 -8.81 8.55 -25.12
C LEU A 76 -8.71 8.62 -26.65
N ALA A 77 -7.59 8.22 -27.24
CA ALA A 77 -7.43 8.03 -28.68
C ALA A 77 -8.11 6.75 -29.23
N GLY A 78 -8.68 5.91 -28.34
CA GLY A 78 -9.37 4.68 -28.72
C GLY A 78 -8.43 3.47 -28.89
N GLU A 79 -7.18 3.56 -28.44
CA GLU A 79 -6.27 2.43 -28.47
C GLU A 79 -6.68 1.36 -27.43
N SER A 80 -6.54 0.10 -27.83
CA SER A 80 -6.68 -1.05 -26.89
C SER A 80 -5.33 -1.34 -26.24
N LEU A 81 -5.33 -1.36 -24.91
CA LEU A 81 -4.18 -1.70 -24.09
C LEU A 81 -4.43 -3.07 -23.44
N GLU A 82 -3.62 -4.04 -23.80
CA GLU A 82 -3.56 -5.35 -23.16
C GLU A 82 -2.14 -5.55 -22.66
N SER A 83 -1.89 -5.15 -21.41
CA SER A 83 -0.57 -5.29 -20.79
C SER A 83 -0.71 -5.80 -19.36
N GLU A 84 0.39 -6.22 -18.75
CA GLU A 84 0.41 -6.55 -17.31
C GLU A 84 0.02 -5.36 -16.42
N GLU A 85 0.18 -4.14 -16.92
CA GLU A 85 -0.04 -2.92 -16.18
C GLU A 85 -1.49 -2.44 -16.27
N ILE A 86 -2.11 -2.51 -17.46
CA ILE A 86 -3.47 -2.04 -17.69
C ILE A 86 -4.13 -2.76 -18.86
N ASN A 87 -5.40 -3.06 -18.70
CA ASN A 87 -6.27 -3.60 -19.74
C ASN A 87 -7.46 -2.66 -19.90
N ASN A 88 -7.95 -2.47 -21.13
CA ASN A 88 -9.14 -1.67 -21.37
C ASN A 88 -10.03 -2.23 -22.48
N LYS A 89 -11.31 -1.91 -22.39
CA LYS A 89 -12.30 -2.08 -23.47
C LYS A 89 -12.92 -0.71 -23.72
N GLY A 90 -12.45 -0.04 -24.77
CA GLY A 90 -12.74 1.37 -24.97
C GLY A 90 -12.20 2.19 -23.79
N LYS A 91 -13.09 2.90 -23.08
CA LYS A 91 -12.74 3.77 -21.94
C LYS A 91 -12.95 3.08 -20.57
N LEU A 92 -13.32 1.82 -20.55
CA LEU A 92 -13.44 1.01 -19.35
C LEU A 92 -12.10 0.32 -19.09
N CYS A 93 -11.45 0.65 -17.97
CA CYS A 93 -10.08 0.26 -17.68
C CYS A 93 -9.99 -0.60 -16.42
N PHE A 94 -9.07 -1.55 -16.45
CA PHE A 94 -8.79 -2.45 -15.34
C PHE A 94 -7.28 -2.63 -15.14
N THR A 95 -6.82 -2.69 -13.89
CA THR A 95 -5.46 -3.13 -13.55
C THR A 95 -5.46 -4.07 -12.35
N SER A 96 -4.56 -5.04 -12.39
CA SER A 96 -4.22 -5.90 -11.26
C SER A 96 -2.71 -5.97 -11.03
N SER A 97 -1.96 -5.00 -11.56
CA SER A 97 -0.51 -4.97 -11.47
C SER A 97 -0.06 -4.59 -10.06
N ASP A 98 0.80 -5.44 -9.48
CA ASP A 98 1.43 -5.21 -8.18
C ASP A 98 2.61 -4.21 -8.27
N ASN A 99 2.99 -3.79 -9.48
CA ASN A 99 4.05 -2.80 -9.73
C ASN A 99 3.64 -1.38 -9.38
N TYR A 100 2.34 -1.13 -9.21
CA TYR A 100 1.78 0.18 -8.91
C TYR A 100 0.94 0.10 -7.64
N ASP A 101 1.34 0.90 -6.66
CA ASP A 101 0.67 1.02 -5.38
C ASP A 101 -0.58 1.93 -5.44
N ASP A 102 -1.07 2.33 -4.28
CA ASP A 102 -2.15 3.30 -4.11
C ASP A 102 -1.99 4.54 -4.99
N TYR A 103 -0.75 5.01 -5.20
CA TYR A 103 -0.49 6.23 -5.96
C TYR A 103 -0.90 6.10 -7.43
N PHE A 104 -0.53 4.99 -8.10
CA PHE A 104 -0.92 4.77 -9.50
C PHE A 104 -2.43 4.67 -9.64
N ASN A 105 -3.05 3.76 -8.87
CA ASN A 105 -4.48 3.50 -8.95
C ASN A 105 -5.32 4.76 -8.70
N GLN A 106 -4.98 5.52 -7.65
CA GLN A 106 -5.67 6.75 -7.31
C GLN A 106 -5.51 7.84 -8.37
N ASN A 107 -4.28 8.08 -8.83
CA ASN A 107 -4.01 9.15 -9.78
C ASN A 107 -4.48 8.82 -11.19
N PHE A 108 -4.34 7.56 -11.62
CA PHE A 108 -4.81 7.12 -12.92
C PHE A 108 -6.34 7.21 -13.00
N GLY A 109 -7.06 6.57 -12.09
CA GLY A 109 -8.52 6.56 -12.07
C GLY A 109 -9.10 7.98 -11.98
N LYS A 110 -8.62 8.78 -11.03
CA LYS A 110 -9.07 10.17 -10.87
C LYS A 110 -8.84 11.03 -12.12
N LYS A 111 -7.67 10.93 -12.75
CA LYS A 111 -7.34 11.71 -13.95
C LYS A 111 -8.09 11.23 -15.18
N LEU A 112 -8.30 9.92 -15.31
CA LEU A 112 -9.05 9.35 -16.42
C LEU A 112 -10.49 9.84 -16.43
N VAL A 113 -11.23 9.67 -15.33
CA VAL A 113 -12.64 10.08 -15.24
C VAL A 113 -12.81 11.60 -15.25
N ALA A 114 -11.81 12.36 -14.83
CA ALA A 114 -11.83 13.82 -14.94
C ALA A 114 -11.67 14.32 -16.39
N LYS A 115 -11.01 13.55 -17.26
CA LYS A 115 -10.87 13.85 -18.69
C LYS A 115 -12.06 13.37 -19.52
N ASP A 116 -12.70 12.29 -19.09
CA ASP A 116 -13.83 11.71 -19.80
C ASP A 116 -14.82 11.05 -18.83
N ASP A 117 -16.03 11.57 -18.75
CA ASP A 117 -17.08 11.11 -17.85
C ASP A 117 -17.76 9.78 -18.29
N SER A 118 -17.43 9.28 -19.48
CA SER A 118 -17.80 7.94 -19.94
C SER A 118 -16.76 6.87 -19.60
N ALA A 119 -15.66 7.26 -18.96
CA ALA A 119 -14.62 6.34 -18.55
C ALA A 119 -14.88 5.74 -17.16
N ALA A 120 -14.35 4.54 -16.94
CA ALA A 120 -14.26 3.94 -15.60
C ALA A 120 -12.93 3.21 -15.44
N PHE A 121 -12.51 3.07 -14.19
CA PHE A 121 -11.28 2.38 -13.82
C PHE A 121 -11.48 1.54 -12.57
N CYS A 122 -10.99 0.32 -12.60
CA CYS A 122 -10.90 -0.57 -11.43
C CYS A 122 -9.47 -1.06 -11.25
N GLY A 123 -8.89 -0.79 -10.10
CA GLY A 123 -7.61 -1.32 -9.66
C GLY A 123 -7.76 -2.30 -8.51
N ILE A 124 -7.13 -3.48 -8.63
CA ILE A 124 -7.00 -4.48 -7.57
C ILE A 124 -5.51 -4.72 -7.35
N PHE A 125 -5.04 -4.56 -6.11
CA PHE A 125 -3.61 -4.66 -5.81
C PHE A 125 -3.34 -5.17 -4.40
N GLU A 126 -2.17 -5.75 -4.20
CA GLU A 126 -1.72 -6.21 -2.88
C GLU A 126 -1.16 -5.05 -2.05
N ALA A 127 -1.59 -4.99 -0.79
CA ALA A 127 -1.12 -4.02 0.19
C ALA A 127 -0.74 -4.75 1.49
N GLY A 128 0.46 -5.30 1.50
CA GLY A 128 0.93 -6.18 2.58
C GLY A 128 0.09 -7.46 2.65
N PRO A 129 -0.50 -7.82 3.81
CA PRO A 129 -1.28 -9.04 3.98
C PRO A 129 -2.73 -8.91 3.48
N THR A 130 -3.07 -7.84 2.76
CA THR A 130 -4.44 -7.56 2.32
C THR A 130 -4.48 -7.21 0.84
N ILE A 131 -5.62 -7.48 0.20
CA ILE A 131 -5.92 -6.99 -1.14
C ILE A 131 -6.77 -5.74 -1.03
N ARG A 132 -6.43 -4.72 -1.80
CA ARG A 132 -7.17 -3.47 -1.91
C ARG A 132 -7.83 -3.34 -3.27
N ILE A 133 -8.97 -2.66 -3.27
CA ILE A 133 -9.76 -2.37 -4.46
C ILE A 133 -9.99 -0.87 -4.49
N MET A 134 -9.85 -0.28 -5.68
CA MET A 134 -10.13 1.12 -5.90
C MET A 134 -10.83 1.29 -7.25
N ILE A 135 -12.01 1.91 -7.25
CA ILE A 135 -12.85 2.06 -8.44
C ILE A 135 -13.22 3.52 -8.61
N PHE A 136 -13.04 4.01 -9.82
CA PHE A 136 -13.49 5.33 -10.28
C PHE A 136 -14.40 5.15 -11.48
N ALA A 137 -15.54 5.81 -11.47
CA ALA A 137 -16.54 5.74 -12.53
C ALA A 137 -17.06 7.14 -12.89
N GLY A 138 -17.00 7.48 -14.15
CA GLY A 138 -17.65 8.69 -14.68
C GLY A 138 -19.17 8.52 -14.72
N GLU A 139 -19.91 9.62 -14.74
CA GLU A 139 -21.38 9.60 -14.70
C GLU A 139 -22.03 8.85 -15.89
N LYS A 140 -21.34 8.87 -17.03
CA LYS A 140 -21.82 8.22 -18.27
C LYS A 140 -21.15 6.89 -18.57
N SER A 141 -20.36 6.36 -17.63
CA SER A 141 -19.65 5.08 -17.83
C SER A 141 -20.56 3.86 -17.79
N GLY A 142 -21.74 3.98 -17.18
CA GLY A 142 -22.63 2.84 -16.90
C GLY A 142 -22.17 1.95 -15.75
N VAL A 143 -21.08 2.31 -15.06
CA VAL A 143 -20.47 1.55 -13.97
C VAL A 143 -20.89 2.14 -12.62
N ASN A 144 -21.33 1.29 -11.69
CA ASN A 144 -21.58 1.68 -10.30
C ASN A 144 -20.42 1.20 -9.41
N ALA A 145 -19.52 2.14 -9.06
CA ALA A 145 -18.33 1.82 -8.28
C ALA A 145 -18.65 1.18 -6.92
N GLY A 146 -19.69 1.67 -6.22
CA GLY A 146 -20.08 1.19 -4.90
C GLY A 146 -20.57 -0.27 -4.91
N GLU A 147 -21.36 -0.66 -5.91
CA GLU A 147 -21.86 -2.04 -6.06
C GLU A 147 -20.69 -2.99 -6.35
N ILE A 148 -19.84 -2.64 -7.30
CA ILE A 148 -18.70 -3.47 -7.67
C ILE A 148 -17.73 -3.65 -6.49
N ALA A 149 -17.42 -2.57 -5.77
CA ALA A 149 -16.54 -2.65 -4.61
C ALA A 149 -17.08 -3.57 -3.51
N LYS A 150 -18.39 -3.54 -3.25
CA LYS A 150 -19.02 -4.43 -2.26
C LYS A 150 -18.94 -5.90 -2.68
N GLU A 151 -19.23 -6.19 -3.94
CA GLU A 151 -19.23 -7.55 -4.46
C GLU A 151 -17.82 -8.15 -4.44
N ILE A 152 -16.85 -7.42 -4.95
CA ILE A 152 -15.46 -7.91 -4.99
C ILE A 152 -14.86 -8.04 -3.58
N ALA A 153 -15.12 -7.07 -2.70
CA ALA A 153 -14.61 -7.14 -1.33
C ALA A 153 -15.22 -8.32 -0.55
N SER A 154 -16.47 -8.68 -0.82
CA SER A 154 -17.11 -9.88 -0.23
C SER A 154 -16.40 -11.17 -0.64
N ILE A 155 -15.97 -11.30 -1.89
CA ILE A 155 -15.17 -12.45 -2.37
C ILE A 155 -13.85 -12.54 -1.56
N LEU A 156 -13.22 -11.42 -1.27
CA LEU A 156 -11.97 -11.33 -0.54
C LEU A 156 -12.13 -11.46 0.99
N GLY A 157 -13.32 -11.80 1.47
CA GLY A 157 -13.59 -11.91 2.90
C GLY A 157 -13.45 -10.59 3.67
N GLY A 158 -13.75 -9.48 3.03
CA GLY A 158 -13.64 -8.14 3.59
C GLY A 158 -14.86 -7.27 3.37
N SER A 159 -14.65 -5.97 3.24
CA SER A 159 -15.72 -5.00 3.02
C SER A 159 -15.32 -3.94 1.99
N GLY A 160 -16.31 -3.46 1.25
CA GLY A 160 -16.16 -2.38 0.30
C GLY A 160 -17.32 -1.40 0.37
N GLY A 161 -17.11 -0.19 -0.09
CA GLY A 161 -18.15 0.82 -0.12
C GLY A 161 -17.65 2.13 -0.73
N GLY A 162 -18.60 3.00 -0.96
CA GLY A 162 -18.44 4.28 -1.61
C GLY A 162 -19.75 4.65 -2.28
N ASP A 163 -19.70 5.60 -3.17
CA ASP A 163 -20.82 6.02 -4.01
C ASP A 163 -20.71 5.41 -5.44
N ALA A 164 -21.58 5.85 -6.35
CA ALA A 164 -21.56 5.38 -7.71
C ALA A 164 -20.31 5.81 -8.51
N LYS A 165 -19.66 6.90 -8.10
CA LYS A 165 -18.50 7.49 -8.82
C LYS A 165 -17.16 7.03 -8.27
N PHE A 166 -17.09 6.81 -6.96
CA PHE A 166 -15.88 6.37 -6.29
C PHE A 166 -16.19 5.38 -5.17
N ALA A 167 -15.48 4.27 -5.19
CA ALA A 167 -15.54 3.29 -4.13
C ALA A 167 -14.17 2.67 -3.89
N GLN A 168 -13.99 2.19 -2.67
CA GLN A 168 -12.82 1.43 -2.27
C GLN A 168 -13.21 0.28 -1.36
N GLY A 169 -12.34 -0.70 -1.28
CA GLY A 169 -12.59 -1.86 -0.44
C GLY A 169 -11.37 -2.75 -0.39
N GLY A 170 -11.58 -3.95 0.10
CA GLY A 170 -10.54 -4.98 0.12
C GLY A 170 -10.86 -6.08 1.11
N GLY A 171 -9.95 -7.04 1.20
CA GLY A 171 -10.08 -8.17 2.12
C GLY A 171 -8.75 -8.80 2.45
N LYS A 172 -8.78 -9.79 3.35
CA LYS A 172 -7.60 -10.50 3.84
C LYS A 172 -7.40 -11.86 3.16
N ASP A 173 -8.39 -12.32 2.42
CA ASP A 173 -8.31 -13.61 1.74
C ASP A 173 -7.58 -13.47 0.40
N THR A 174 -6.26 -13.53 0.47
CA THR A 174 -5.39 -13.44 -0.70
C THR A 174 -5.51 -14.65 -1.62
N SER A 175 -6.01 -15.79 -1.12
CA SER A 175 -6.20 -17.01 -1.92
C SER A 175 -7.30 -16.83 -2.98
N LYS A 176 -8.21 -15.88 -2.78
CA LYS A 176 -9.30 -15.56 -3.72
C LYS A 176 -9.00 -14.37 -4.62
N LYS A 177 -7.75 -13.92 -4.69
CA LYS A 177 -7.34 -12.79 -5.53
C LYS A 177 -7.75 -12.98 -6.99
N ASP A 178 -7.47 -14.15 -7.56
CA ASP A 178 -7.75 -14.43 -8.97
C ASP A 178 -9.26 -14.46 -9.25
N GLU A 179 -10.07 -15.01 -8.35
CA GLU A 179 -11.54 -15.00 -8.45
C GLU A 179 -12.06 -13.55 -8.44
N ALA A 180 -11.54 -12.73 -7.52
CA ALA A 180 -11.89 -11.32 -7.41
C ALA A 180 -11.52 -10.53 -8.67
N ILE A 181 -10.35 -10.81 -9.25
CA ILE A 181 -9.87 -10.21 -10.51
C ILE A 181 -10.78 -10.58 -11.68
N GLN A 182 -11.11 -11.87 -11.85
CA GLN A 182 -11.99 -12.32 -12.93
C GLN A 182 -13.39 -11.71 -12.80
N LYS A 183 -13.92 -11.67 -11.60
CA LYS A 183 -15.23 -11.05 -11.34
C LYS A 183 -15.20 -9.55 -11.65
N ALA A 184 -14.18 -8.84 -11.18
CA ALA A 184 -14.02 -7.42 -11.47
C ALA A 184 -13.91 -7.13 -12.97
N LYS A 185 -13.09 -7.91 -13.69
CA LYS A 185 -12.99 -7.78 -15.16
C LYS A 185 -14.32 -7.98 -15.84
N SER A 186 -15.10 -8.99 -15.45
CA SER A 186 -16.43 -9.24 -16.03
C SER A 186 -17.43 -8.11 -15.74
N MET A 187 -17.32 -7.44 -14.60
CA MET A 187 -18.22 -6.35 -14.23
C MET A 187 -17.83 -5.00 -14.86
N ILE A 188 -16.54 -4.80 -15.13
CA ILE A 188 -16.02 -3.53 -15.70
C ILE A 188 -15.92 -3.59 -17.21
N LEU A 189 -15.40 -4.69 -17.75
CA LEU A 189 -15.12 -4.81 -19.17
C LEU A 189 -16.23 -5.53 -19.96
N GLY A 190 -17.18 -6.15 -19.25
CA GLY A 190 -18.36 -6.84 -19.81
C GLY A 190 -17.99 -8.10 -20.52
#